data_807476584e6ae511d3022da4368c34e7
#
_entry.id   807476584e6ae511d3022da4368c34e7
#
_cell.length_a   1.000
_cell.length_b   1.000
_cell.length_c   1.000
_cell.angle_alpha   90.00
_cell.angle_beta   90.00
_cell.angle_gamma   90.00
#
_symmetry.space_group_name_H-M   'P 1'
#
loop_
_entity.id
_entity.type
_entity.pdbx_description
1 polymer ?
#
loop_
_entity_poly.entity_id
_entity_poly.type
_entity_poly.pdbx_seq_one_letter_code
_entity_poly.pdbx_strand_id
1 'polypeptide(L)'
;MDHSGSLPALMEKIPNTPIYCTENAVKSLVGQYHHPEWNFKTVKTGDSVDIGNGKSLVFVEMRMLHWPDSMATYMTGDNILFSNDAFGQHFAVEELWADKADQCRLWEEAMKYYANILNPFSPLVKAKVEEIQKLNLPIDIIATSHGAIWRENPMQIVEKYYEWSQAYQE
;
A
#
# COMPACT_ATOMS: atom_id res chain seq x y z
N MET A 1 7.74 4.64 -7.08
CA MET A 1 8.04 5.56 -8.20
C MET A 1 6.97 5.54 -9.29
N ASP A 2 6.47 4.40 -9.68
CA ASP A 2 5.40 4.23 -10.69
C ASP A 2 4.04 4.80 -10.26
N HIS A 3 3.83 5.07 -8.97
CA HIS A 3 2.59 5.67 -8.44
C HIS A 3 2.64 7.19 -8.27
N SER A 4 3.78 7.84 -8.49
CA SER A 4 3.96 9.28 -8.26
C SER A 4 4.00 10.14 -9.54
N GLY A 5 3.80 9.52 -10.71
CA GLY A 5 3.96 10.20 -12.01
C GLY A 5 3.09 11.42 -12.22
N SER A 6 1.93 11.51 -11.58
CA SER A 6 1.02 12.66 -11.66
C SER A 6 1.37 13.79 -10.68
N LEU A 7 2.28 13.55 -9.74
CA LEU A 7 2.58 14.49 -8.65
C LEU A 7 3.07 15.85 -9.15
N PRO A 8 4.00 15.96 -10.13
CA PRO A 8 4.42 17.26 -10.64
C PRO A 8 3.24 18.09 -11.18
N ALA A 9 2.41 17.49 -12.03
CA ALA A 9 1.25 18.17 -12.59
C ALA A 9 0.20 18.56 -11.53
N LEU A 10 0.09 17.79 -10.46
CA LEU A 10 -0.78 18.13 -9.33
C LEU A 10 -0.22 19.31 -8.55
N MET A 11 1.08 19.33 -8.28
CA MET A 11 1.74 20.41 -7.52
C MET A 11 1.76 21.73 -8.29
N GLU A 12 1.77 21.71 -9.62
CA GLU A 12 1.55 22.93 -10.43
C GLU A 12 0.16 23.55 -10.19
N LYS A 13 -0.86 22.71 -9.99
CA LYS A 13 -2.25 23.17 -9.76
C LYS A 13 -2.51 23.58 -8.31
N ILE A 14 -1.89 22.91 -7.36
CA ILE A 14 -2.11 23.11 -5.91
C ILE A 14 -0.77 23.18 -5.15
N PRO A 15 0.09 24.18 -5.43
CA PRO A 15 1.51 24.19 -5.04
C PRO A 15 1.78 24.17 -3.56
N ASN A 16 0.84 24.56 -2.71
CA ASN A 16 1.02 24.62 -1.25
C ASN A 16 0.44 23.40 -0.52
N THR A 17 -0.13 22.44 -1.25
CA THR A 17 -0.73 21.24 -0.63
C THR A 17 0.35 20.39 0.01
N PRO A 18 0.15 19.92 1.26
CA PRO A 18 1.12 19.06 1.92
C PRO A 18 1.17 17.67 1.26
N ILE A 19 2.38 17.16 1.11
CA ILE A 19 2.67 15.80 0.64
C ILE A 19 3.08 14.97 1.86
N TYR A 20 2.16 14.15 2.38
CA TYR A 20 2.45 13.23 3.47
C TYR A 20 3.17 12.00 2.93
N CYS A 21 4.37 11.75 3.41
CA CYS A 21 5.19 10.64 2.92
C CYS A 21 6.25 10.22 3.95
N THR A 22 6.90 9.08 3.72
CA THR A 22 8.03 8.65 4.56
C THR A 22 9.26 9.52 4.31
N GLU A 23 10.22 9.52 5.25
CA GLU A 23 11.50 10.22 5.07
C GLU A 23 12.26 9.73 3.82
N ASN A 24 12.18 8.43 3.53
CA ASN A 24 12.79 7.87 2.32
C ASN A 24 12.08 8.33 1.05
N ALA A 25 10.74 8.50 1.10
CA ALA A 25 9.98 9.00 -0.04
C ALA A 25 10.35 10.44 -0.40
N VAL A 26 10.69 11.29 0.57
CA VAL A 26 11.24 12.63 0.28
C VAL A 26 12.50 12.51 -0.59
N LYS A 27 13.43 11.63 -0.21
CA LYS A 27 14.67 11.41 -0.99
C LYS A 27 14.37 10.91 -2.40
N SER A 28 13.45 9.95 -2.53
CA SER A 28 13.03 9.38 -3.81
C SER A 28 12.37 10.44 -4.71
N LEU A 29 11.43 11.20 -4.17
CA LEU A 29 10.67 12.23 -4.92
C LEU A 29 11.57 13.40 -5.34
N VAL A 30 12.43 13.90 -4.43
CA VAL A 30 13.39 14.95 -4.76
C VAL A 30 14.40 14.46 -5.80
N GLY A 31 14.91 13.23 -5.66
CA GLY A 31 15.82 12.65 -6.64
C GLY A 31 15.21 12.47 -8.04
N GLN A 32 13.90 12.20 -8.10
CA GLN A 32 13.20 11.97 -9.37
C GLN A 32 12.70 13.26 -10.03
N TYR A 33 12.11 14.16 -9.24
CA TYR A 33 11.43 15.35 -9.75
C TYR A 33 12.18 16.65 -9.57
N HIS A 34 13.25 16.66 -8.77
CA HIS A 34 14.12 17.82 -8.51
C HIS A 34 13.39 19.04 -7.90
N HIS A 35 12.39 18.79 -7.06
CA HIS A 35 11.57 19.78 -6.37
C HIS A 35 11.71 19.68 -4.84
N PRO A 36 12.87 20.07 -4.25
CA PRO A 36 13.08 20.02 -2.80
C PRO A 36 12.21 21.05 -2.03
N GLU A 37 11.65 22.03 -2.74
CA GLU A 37 10.77 23.07 -2.18
C GLU A 37 9.34 22.62 -1.95
N TRP A 38 8.92 21.46 -2.42
CA TRP A 38 7.57 20.96 -2.19
C TRP A 38 7.29 20.78 -0.69
N ASN A 39 6.04 21.01 -0.29
CA ASN A 39 5.62 20.97 1.11
C ASN A 39 5.54 19.53 1.66
N PHE A 40 6.69 18.87 1.80
CA PHE A 40 6.76 17.53 2.37
C PHE A 40 6.44 17.55 3.87
N LYS A 41 5.59 16.61 4.30
CA LYS A 41 5.29 16.29 5.70
C LYS A 41 5.69 14.85 5.94
N THR A 42 6.81 14.65 6.60
CA THR A 42 7.28 13.30 6.93
C THR A 42 6.42 12.69 8.02
N VAL A 43 6.02 11.44 7.82
CA VAL A 43 5.20 10.67 8.73
C VAL A 43 5.83 9.31 9.03
N LYS A 44 5.44 8.72 10.15
CA LYS A 44 5.85 7.39 10.62
C LYS A 44 4.64 6.54 10.92
N THR A 45 4.86 5.26 11.13
CA THR A 45 3.81 4.34 11.59
C THR A 45 3.13 4.87 12.85
N GLY A 46 1.82 5.00 12.80
CA GLY A 46 0.96 5.51 13.88
C GLY A 46 0.67 7.01 13.82
N ASP A 47 1.41 7.79 13.02
CA ASP A 47 1.04 9.17 12.76
C ASP A 47 -0.29 9.25 12.02
N SER A 48 -1.03 10.33 12.24
CA SER A 48 -2.33 10.52 11.59
C SER A 48 -2.59 11.96 11.21
N VAL A 49 -3.48 12.16 10.25
CA VAL A 49 -4.01 13.47 9.87
C VAL A 49 -5.53 13.42 9.79
N ASP A 50 -6.18 14.38 10.43
CA ASP A 50 -7.63 14.58 10.32
C ASP A 50 -7.96 15.14 8.92
N ILE A 51 -8.89 14.47 8.22
CA ILE A 51 -9.39 14.88 6.92
C ILE A 51 -10.82 15.41 6.97
N GLY A 52 -11.35 15.63 8.17
CA GLY A 52 -12.71 16.12 8.41
C GLY A 52 -13.76 15.00 8.44
N ASN A 53 -14.98 15.38 8.78
CA ASN A 53 -16.14 14.48 8.87
C ASN A 53 -15.92 13.26 9.80
N GLY A 54 -15.09 13.41 10.84
CA GLY A 54 -14.76 12.32 11.78
C GLY A 54 -13.85 11.24 11.19
N LYS A 55 -13.18 11.51 10.07
CA LYS A 55 -12.25 10.59 9.41
C LYS A 55 -10.81 11.07 9.54
N SER A 56 -9.90 10.13 9.64
CA SER A 56 -8.45 10.39 9.66
C SER A 56 -7.72 9.41 8.75
N LEU A 57 -6.59 9.85 8.23
CA LEU A 57 -5.61 8.97 7.59
C LEU A 57 -4.55 8.59 8.62
N VAL A 58 -4.34 7.32 8.83
CA VAL A 58 -3.29 6.76 9.69
C VAL A 58 -2.23 6.12 8.80
N PHE A 59 -0.96 6.46 9.02
CA PHE A 59 0.14 6.02 8.17
C PHE A 59 0.85 4.80 8.74
N VAL A 60 1.26 3.90 7.86
CA VAL A 60 2.01 2.68 8.20
C VAL A 60 3.19 2.55 7.24
N GLU A 61 4.40 2.71 7.75
CA GLU A 61 5.61 2.48 6.96
C GLU A 61 5.70 1.01 6.54
N MET A 62 5.83 0.77 5.25
CA MET A 62 5.93 -0.56 4.63
C MET A 62 7.33 -0.77 4.02
N ARG A 63 8.37 -0.29 4.73
CA ARG A 63 9.75 -0.26 4.24
C ARG A 63 10.20 -1.59 3.65
N MET A 64 10.72 -1.56 2.41
CA MET A 64 11.15 -2.71 1.61
C MET A 64 10.01 -3.67 1.22
N LEU A 65 8.78 -3.20 1.23
CA LEU A 65 7.64 -3.93 0.68
C LEU A 65 7.01 -3.16 -0.50
N HIS A 66 7.66 -3.09 -1.69
CA HIS A 66 9.03 -3.68 -1.86
C HIS A 66 10.12 -2.61 -2.00
N TRP A 67 9.78 -1.32 -1.92
CA TRP A 67 10.70 -0.18 -1.98
C TRP A 67 11.00 0.40 -0.59
N PRO A 68 12.16 1.11 -0.43
CA PRO A 68 12.52 1.71 0.86
C PRO A 68 11.53 2.75 1.37
N ASP A 69 10.78 3.37 0.47
CA ASP A 69 9.84 4.45 0.69
C ASP A 69 8.38 4.00 0.77
N SER A 70 8.11 2.70 0.60
CA SER A 70 6.75 2.16 0.63
C SER A 70 6.01 2.50 1.92
N MET A 71 4.74 2.87 1.78
CA MET A 71 3.83 3.24 2.86
C MET A 71 2.41 2.81 2.53
N ALA A 72 1.72 2.26 3.50
CA ALA A 72 0.27 2.10 3.46
C ALA A 72 -0.40 3.22 4.24
N THR A 73 -1.65 3.51 3.89
CA THR A 73 -2.47 4.52 4.55
C THR A 73 -3.83 3.91 4.89
N TYR A 74 -4.21 3.95 6.15
CA TYR A 74 -5.53 3.49 6.60
C TYR A 74 -6.45 4.68 6.82
N MET A 75 -7.63 4.66 6.19
CA MET A 75 -8.66 5.68 6.36
C MET A 75 -9.70 5.18 7.37
N THR A 76 -9.76 5.87 8.51
CA THR A 76 -10.79 5.60 9.53
C THR A 76 -12.18 6.00 9.04
N GLY A 77 -13.22 5.43 9.63
CA GLY A 77 -14.62 5.73 9.30
C GLY A 77 -15.15 4.95 8.09
N ASP A 78 -14.33 4.76 7.06
CA ASP A 78 -14.67 3.89 5.92
C ASP A 78 -13.89 2.57 5.97
N ASN A 79 -12.96 2.40 6.93
CA ASN A 79 -12.17 1.18 7.15
C ASN A 79 -11.41 0.72 5.90
N ILE A 80 -10.83 1.67 5.15
CA ILE A 80 -10.12 1.38 3.91
C ILE A 80 -8.61 1.41 4.15
N LEU A 81 -7.93 0.33 3.81
CA LEU A 81 -6.48 0.26 3.74
C LEU A 81 -6.02 0.50 2.30
N PHE A 82 -5.41 1.64 2.03
CA PHE A 82 -4.67 1.90 0.80
C PHE A 82 -3.28 1.29 0.95
N SER A 83 -3.09 0.12 0.39
CA SER A 83 -1.92 -0.71 0.68
C SER A 83 -0.72 -0.45 -0.22
N ASN A 84 -0.83 0.46 -1.18
CA ASN A 84 0.17 0.63 -2.23
C ASN A 84 0.35 -0.68 -3.00
N ASP A 85 1.59 -1.14 -3.22
CA ASP A 85 1.91 -2.36 -3.97
C ASP A 85 1.49 -3.64 -3.25
N ALA A 86 1.50 -3.63 -1.91
CA ALA A 86 1.16 -4.81 -1.13
C ALA A 86 -0.26 -5.29 -1.45
N PHE A 87 -0.41 -6.60 -1.50
CA PHE A 87 -1.67 -7.30 -1.77
C PHE A 87 -2.19 -7.15 -3.21
N GLY A 88 -1.40 -6.53 -4.10
CA GLY A 88 -1.71 -6.31 -5.50
C GLY A 88 -1.47 -7.54 -6.39
N GLN A 89 -1.88 -7.40 -7.65
CA GLN A 89 -1.65 -8.39 -8.71
C GLN A 89 -1.44 -7.66 -10.03
N HIS A 90 -0.61 -8.19 -10.91
CA HIS A 90 -0.53 -7.74 -12.30
C HIS A 90 -1.62 -8.40 -13.14
N PHE A 91 -2.85 -8.03 -12.85
CA PHE A 91 -4.04 -8.61 -13.47
C PHE A 91 -5.02 -7.51 -13.90
N ALA A 92 -5.22 -7.38 -15.20
CA ALA A 92 -6.23 -6.51 -15.77
C ALA A 92 -7.59 -7.21 -15.72
N VAL A 93 -8.55 -6.61 -15.05
CA VAL A 93 -9.92 -7.08 -14.90
C VAL A 93 -10.89 -6.01 -15.38
N GLU A 94 -12.05 -6.43 -15.91
CA GLU A 94 -13.13 -5.51 -16.28
C GLU A 94 -13.77 -4.89 -15.03
N GLU A 95 -13.94 -5.71 -14.00
CA GLU A 95 -14.50 -5.31 -12.72
C GLU A 95 -13.39 -4.89 -11.76
N LEU A 96 -13.59 -3.79 -11.05
CA LEU A 96 -12.61 -3.28 -10.09
C LEU A 96 -12.40 -4.22 -8.88
N TRP A 97 -13.37 -5.09 -8.60
CA TRP A 97 -13.48 -5.86 -7.38
C TRP A 97 -12.98 -7.30 -7.51
N ALA A 98 -12.17 -7.74 -6.56
CA ALA A 98 -11.61 -9.09 -6.52
C ALA A 98 -12.69 -10.19 -6.47
N ASP A 99 -13.81 -9.96 -5.78
CA ASP A 99 -14.95 -10.88 -5.68
C ASP A 99 -15.71 -11.07 -7.01
N LYS A 100 -15.49 -10.19 -8.00
CA LYS A 100 -16.09 -10.26 -9.34
C LYS A 100 -15.14 -10.82 -10.39
N ALA A 101 -13.86 -10.89 -10.08
CA ALA A 101 -12.85 -11.42 -10.99
C ALA A 101 -12.90 -12.97 -11.08
N ASP A 102 -12.32 -13.53 -12.14
CA ASP A 102 -12.05 -14.96 -12.22
C ASP A 102 -11.11 -15.38 -11.07
N GLN A 103 -11.63 -16.13 -10.12
CA GLN A 103 -10.92 -16.46 -8.88
C GLN A 103 -9.67 -17.30 -9.13
N CYS A 104 -9.70 -18.20 -10.10
CA CYS A 104 -8.55 -19.04 -10.42
C CYS A 104 -7.37 -18.17 -10.89
N ARG A 105 -7.64 -17.31 -11.85
CA ARG A 105 -6.64 -16.38 -12.40
C ARG A 105 -6.20 -15.32 -11.38
N LEU A 106 -7.12 -14.79 -10.60
CA LEU A 106 -6.82 -13.79 -9.57
C LEU A 106 -5.78 -14.33 -8.59
N TRP A 107 -5.98 -15.54 -8.06
CA TRP A 107 -5.06 -16.14 -7.09
C TRP A 107 -3.74 -16.58 -7.72
N GLU A 108 -3.76 -17.06 -8.97
CA GLU A 108 -2.55 -17.36 -9.74
C GLU A 108 -1.69 -16.10 -9.92
N GLU A 109 -2.29 -14.99 -10.36
CA GLU A 109 -1.57 -13.73 -10.56
C GLU A 109 -1.15 -13.06 -9.25
N ALA A 110 -1.92 -13.19 -8.17
CA ALA A 110 -1.51 -12.72 -6.85
C ALA A 110 -0.28 -13.49 -6.32
N MET A 111 -0.29 -14.82 -6.45
CA MET A 111 0.86 -15.66 -6.06
C MET A 111 2.09 -15.34 -6.92
N LYS A 112 1.91 -15.19 -8.22
CA LYS A 112 2.97 -14.82 -9.17
C LYS A 112 3.55 -13.44 -8.88
N TYR A 113 2.71 -12.47 -8.52
CA TYR A 113 3.14 -11.15 -8.09
C TYR A 113 4.02 -11.26 -6.83
N TYR A 114 3.55 -11.99 -5.82
CA TYR A 114 4.31 -12.23 -4.59
C TYR A 114 5.66 -12.91 -4.89
N ALA A 115 5.65 -13.99 -5.66
CA ALA A 115 6.84 -14.78 -5.99
C ALA A 115 7.91 -13.96 -6.73
N ASN A 116 7.49 -13.12 -7.65
CA ASN A 116 8.41 -12.33 -8.48
C ASN A 116 8.96 -11.08 -7.76
N ILE A 117 8.20 -10.50 -6.85
CA ILE A 117 8.50 -9.17 -6.29
C ILE A 117 8.83 -9.24 -4.81
N LEU A 118 8.05 -9.98 -4.02
CA LEU A 118 8.12 -9.95 -2.56
C LEU A 118 8.91 -11.13 -1.96
N ASN A 119 9.08 -12.22 -2.69
CA ASN A 119 9.72 -13.43 -2.18
C ASN A 119 11.09 -13.17 -1.50
N PRO A 120 12.00 -12.34 -2.05
CA PRO A 120 13.27 -12.01 -1.38
C PRO A 120 13.10 -11.26 -0.05
N PHE A 121 11.95 -10.64 0.15
CA PHE A 121 11.61 -9.84 1.34
C PHE A 121 10.66 -10.56 2.29
N SER A 122 10.43 -11.87 2.11
CA SER A 122 9.47 -12.66 2.90
C SER A 122 9.60 -12.49 4.42
N PRO A 123 10.80 -12.42 5.03
CA PRO A 123 10.92 -12.15 6.46
C PRO A 123 10.34 -10.78 6.88
N LEU A 124 10.49 -9.75 6.02
CA LEU A 124 9.94 -8.42 6.26
C LEU A 124 8.42 -8.41 6.04
N VAL A 125 7.92 -9.14 5.02
CA VAL A 125 6.47 -9.35 4.80
C VAL A 125 5.84 -9.95 6.04
N LYS A 126 6.40 -11.06 6.57
CA LYS A 126 5.91 -11.73 7.77
C LYS A 126 5.81 -10.75 8.95
N ALA A 127 6.91 -10.06 9.25
CA ALA A 127 6.97 -9.12 10.36
C ALA A 127 5.92 -7.99 10.21
N LYS A 128 5.73 -7.47 8.98
CA LYS A 128 4.78 -6.40 8.71
C LYS A 128 3.32 -6.88 8.77
N VAL A 129 3.02 -8.07 8.29
CA VAL A 129 1.69 -8.67 8.43
C VAL A 129 1.34 -8.85 9.91
N GLU A 130 2.26 -9.36 10.72
CA GLU A 130 2.08 -9.50 12.17
C GLU A 130 1.86 -8.13 12.86
N GLU A 131 2.57 -7.09 12.42
CA GLU A 131 2.39 -5.73 12.92
C GLU A 131 0.98 -5.19 12.60
N ILE A 132 0.54 -5.31 11.35
CA ILE A 132 -0.80 -4.88 10.91
C ILE A 132 -1.89 -5.63 11.68
N GLN A 133 -1.75 -6.94 11.85
CA GLN A 133 -2.70 -7.73 12.63
C GLN A 133 -2.79 -7.30 14.10
N LYS A 134 -1.65 -6.92 14.72
CA LYS A 134 -1.62 -6.42 16.10
C LYS A 134 -2.32 -5.06 16.28
N LEU A 135 -2.40 -4.26 15.21
CA LEU A 135 -3.15 -2.99 15.26
C LEU A 135 -4.65 -3.22 15.42
N ASN A 136 -5.14 -4.42 15.12
CA ASN A 136 -6.55 -4.82 15.25
C ASN A 136 -7.53 -3.80 14.64
N LEU A 137 -7.14 -3.24 13.50
CA LEU A 137 -7.97 -2.26 12.77
C LEU A 137 -9.08 -2.99 12.03
N PRO A 138 -10.33 -2.50 12.08
CA PRO A 138 -11.37 -2.99 11.19
C PRO A 138 -10.99 -2.60 9.74
N ILE A 139 -10.83 -3.59 8.87
CA ILE A 139 -10.51 -3.38 7.45
C ILE A 139 -11.63 -4.00 6.62
N ASP A 140 -12.42 -3.14 5.98
CA ASP A 140 -13.54 -3.55 5.12
C ASP A 140 -13.10 -3.61 3.65
N ILE A 141 -12.08 -2.81 3.28
CA ILE A 141 -11.55 -2.73 1.93
C ILE A 141 -10.01 -2.65 1.98
N ILE A 142 -9.34 -3.42 1.12
CA ILE A 142 -7.92 -3.22 0.80
C ILE A 142 -7.84 -2.74 -0.66
N ALA A 143 -7.53 -1.45 -0.82
CA ALA A 143 -7.34 -0.79 -2.10
C ALA A 143 -5.86 -0.82 -2.50
N THR A 144 -5.55 -1.69 -3.45
CA THR A 144 -4.19 -1.89 -3.97
C THR A 144 -3.89 -0.95 -5.12
N SER A 145 -2.62 -0.68 -5.38
CA SER A 145 -2.20 0.11 -6.55
C SER A 145 -2.18 -0.68 -7.85
N HIS A 146 -2.19 -2.00 -7.79
CA HIS A 146 -2.19 -2.91 -8.93
C HIS A 146 -3.27 -3.96 -8.82
N GLY A 147 -4.03 -4.18 -9.89
CA GLY A 147 -5.04 -5.23 -10.00
C GLY A 147 -6.35 -4.92 -9.31
N ALA A 148 -7.03 -5.96 -8.85
CA ALA A 148 -8.36 -5.86 -8.25
C ALA A 148 -8.31 -5.48 -6.77
N ILE A 149 -9.33 -4.76 -6.32
CA ILE A 149 -9.52 -4.30 -4.93
C ILE A 149 -10.26 -5.38 -4.13
N TRP A 150 -9.79 -5.65 -2.91
CA TRP A 150 -10.36 -6.64 -2.00
C TRP A 150 -11.42 -5.98 -1.10
N ARG A 151 -12.65 -6.50 -1.09
CA ARG A 151 -13.75 -6.02 -0.23
C ARG A 151 -14.54 -7.14 0.46
N GLU A 152 -14.81 -8.26 -0.21
CA GLU A 152 -15.40 -9.42 0.42
C GLU A 152 -14.29 -10.24 1.07
N ASN A 153 -14.30 -10.33 2.41
CA ASN A 153 -13.23 -10.96 3.17
C ASN A 153 -11.83 -10.44 2.78
N PRO A 154 -11.54 -9.11 2.93
CA PRO A 154 -10.28 -8.53 2.46
C PRO A 154 -9.06 -9.13 3.15
N MET A 155 -9.22 -9.69 4.35
CA MET A 155 -8.10 -10.30 5.09
C MET A 155 -7.60 -11.60 4.46
N GLN A 156 -8.32 -12.23 3.54
CA GLN A 156 -7.89 -13.45 2.85
C GLN A 156 -6.55 -13.29 2.12
N ILE A 157 -6.29 -12.13 1.51
CA ILE A 157 -4.99 -11.88 0.84
C ILE A 157 -3.87 -11.63 1.85
N VAL A 158 -4.18 -11.02 2.99
CA VAL A 158 -3.20 -10.80 4.09
C VAL A 158 -2.78 -12.15 4.68
N GLU A 159 -3.73 -13.08 4.88
CA GLU A 159 -3.47 -14.44 5.32
C GLU A 159 -2.61 -15.20 4.31
N LYS A 160 -2.87 -15.04 3.00
CA LYS A 160 -2.05 -15.64 1.95
C LYS A 160 -0.62 -15.09 1.92
N TYR A 161 -0.45 -13.79 2.09
CA TYR A 161 0.88 -13.19 2.19
C TYR A 161 1.64 -13.75 3.41
N TYR A 162 0.96 -13.93 4.53
CA TYR A 162 1.56 -14.57 5.71
C TYR A 162 1.97 -16.02 5.42
N GLU A 163 1.08 -16.83 4.81
CA GLU A 163 1.35 -18.22 4.40
C GLU A 163 2.56 -18.28 3.47
N TRP A 164 2.58 -17.48 2.39
CA TRP A 164 3.67 -17.47 1.43
C TRP A 164 5.00 -17.00 2.04
N SER A 165 4.95 -16.08 2.99
CA SER A 165 6.16 -15.62 3.68
C SER A 165 6.84 -16.70 4.50
N GLN A 166 6.10 -17.69 4.95
CA GLN A 166 6.65 -18.81 5.73
C GLN A 166 7.30 -19.87 4.84
N ALA A 167 6.79 -20.08 3.62
CA ALA A 167 7.34 -21.06 2.67
C ALA A 167 8.80 -20.75 2.25
N TYR A 168 9.25 -19.51 2.42
CA TYR A 168 10.62 -19.09 2.10
C TYR A 168 11.67 -19.65 3.09
N GLN A 169 11.28 -20.20 4.23
CA GLN A 169 12.17 -20.67 5.29
C GLN A 169 12.49 -22.18 5.20
N GLU A 170 11.87 -22.89 4.26
CA GLU A 170 12.09 -24.30 3.96
C GLU A 170 12.97 -24.48 2.70
#